data_1def8bdec7d2bbacc04661f990469de3
#
_entry.id   1def8bdec7d2bbacc04661f990469de3
#
_cell.length_a   1.000
_cell.length_b   1.000
_cell.length_c   1.000
_cell.angle_alpha   90.00
_cell.angle_beta   90.00
_cell.angle_gamma   90.00
#
_symmetry.space_group_name_H-M   'P 1'
#
loop_
_entity.id
_entity.type
_entity.pdbx_description
1 polymer ?
#
loop_
_entity_poly.entity_id
_entity_poly.type
_entity_poly.pdbx_seq_one_letter_code
_entity_poly.pdbx_strand_id
1 'polypeptide(L)'
;TCTEHGYTEGIECSVCHEILTAPTEVPATGHSYGDWTIVKEATCTAEGLKQRTCTVCGTMEEETVPMTEHDWESDFTIDQQPTATENGSKSIHCKNCDAVKDVTVINATADSNNMDQNNTVSPQTGDNTQLYIYIAIGVFVSAACAATIAFKKIKANH
;
A
#
# COMPACT_ATOMS: atom_id res chain seq x y z
N THR A 1 -30.81 -9.86 -20.13
CA THR A 1 -29.39 -9.58 -20.22
C THR A 1 -28.72 -9.80 -18.86
N CYS A 2 -27.39 -9.52 -18.76
CA CYS A 2 -26.67 -9.64 -17.47
C CYS A 2 -27.13 -8.59 -16.45
N THR A 3 -27.51 -7.42 -16.90
CA THR A 3 -27.80 -6.25 -16.04
C THR A 3 -29.24 -5.80 -16.09
N GLU A 4 -29.94 -6.13 -17.15
CA GLU A 4 -31.32 -5.71 -17.36
C GLU A 4 -32.24 -6.90 -17.28
N HIS A 5 -33.39 -6.70 -16.64
CA HIS A 5 -34.46 -7.66 -16.66
C HIS A 5 -35.09 -7.70 -18.05
N GLY A 6 -35.69 -8.83 -18.38
CA GLY A 6 -36.48 -9.05 -19.59
C GLY A 6 -37.94 -9.29 -19.24
N TYR A 7 -38.71 -9.61 -20.27
CA TYR A 7 -40.09 -10.04 -20.11
C TYR A 7 -40.33 -11.29 -20.96
N THR A 8 -41.16 -12.18 -20.48
CA THR A 8 -41.68 -13.27 -21.32
C THR A 8 -42.57 -12.71 -22.41
N GLU A 9 -42.77 -13.49 -23.48
CA GLU A 9 -43.76 -13.10 -24.47
C GLU A 9 -45.19 -13.11 -23.86
N GLY A 10 -45.89 -12.05 -24.10
CA GLY A 10 -47.32 -11.98 -23.84
C GLY A 10 -48.14 -12.49 -25.06
N ILE A 11 -49.38 -12.89 -24.84
CA ILE A 11 -50.30 -13.27 -25.90
C ILE A 11 -51.43 -12.25 -25.94
N GLU A 12 -51.63 -11.65 -27.11
CA GLU A 12 -52.68 -10.68 -27.38
C GLU A 12 -53.60 -11.24 -28.47
N CYS A 13 -54.91 -11.02 -28.32
CA CYS A 13 -55.87 -11.35 -29.38
C CYS A 13 -55.68 -10.41 -30.57
N SER A 14 -55.41 -10.94 -31.75
CA SER A 14 -55.19 -10.15 -32.97
C SER A 14 -56.45 -9.42 -33.50
N VAL A 15 -57.59 -9.71 -32.93
CA VAL A 15 -58.86 -9.13 -33.37
C VAL A 15 -59.39 -8.07 -32.41
N CYS A 16 -59.38 -8.36 -31.10
CA CYS A 16 -59.92 -7.46 -30.08
C CYS A 16 -58.84 -6.78 -29.21
N HIS A 17 -57.59 -7.13 -29.44
CA HIS A 17 -56.42 -6.59 -28.68
C HIS A 17 -56.46 -6.86 -27.16
N GLU A 18 -57.26 -7.83 -26.74
CA GLU A 18 -57.29 -8.26 -25.34
C GLU A 18 -56.02 -9.06 -25.01
N ILE A 19 -55.38 -8.73 -23.89
CA ILE A 19 -54.21 -9.46 -23.40
C ILE A 19 -54.66 -10.78 -22.78
N LEU A 20 -54.40 -11.88 -23.46
CA LEU A 20 -54.73 -13.23 -23.00
C LEU A 20 -53.73 -13.76 -21.99
N THR A 21 -52.45 -13.40 -22.16
CA THR A 21 -51.36 -13.72 -21.21
C THR A 21 -50.49 -12.49 -21.07
N ALA A 22 -50.44 -11.95 -19.87
CA ALA A 22 -49.53 -10.80 -19.58
C ALA A 22 -48.07 -11.22 -19.59
N PRO A 23 -47.18 -10.37 -20.13
CA PRO A 23 -45.73 -10.59 -20.00
C PRO A 23 -45.34 -10.66 -18.54
N THR A 24 -44.52 -11.64 -18.19
CA THR A 24 -43.95 -11.78 -16.82
C THR A 24 -42.52 -11.31 -16.84
N GLU A 25 -42.14 -10.55 -15.83
CA GLU A 25 -40.76 -10.08 -15.67
C GLU A 25 -39.82 -11.24 -15.42
N VAL A 26 -38.71 -11.27 -16.16
CA VAL A 26 -37.60 -12.20 -15.99
C VAL A 26 -36.40 -11.41 -15.43
N PRO A 27 -35.93 -11.70 -14.22
CA PRO A 27 -34.84 -10.96 -13.60
C PRO A 27 -33.56 -11.03 -14.42
N ALA A 28 -32.69 -10.03 -14.28
CA ALA A 28 -31.35 -10.03 -14.83
C ALA A 28 -30.55 -11.25 -14.32
N THR A 29 -29.79 -11.86 -15.21
CA THR A 29 -29.06 -13.10 -14.90
C THR A 29 -27.77 -12.88 -14.08
N GLY A 30 -27.32 -11.62 -13.95
CA GLY A 30 -26.04 -11.27 -13.40
C GLY A 30 -24.88 -11.56 -14.37
N HIS A 31 -23.68 -11.21 -13.95
CA HIS A 31 -22.48 -11.51 -14.72
C HIS A 31 -21.92 -12.89 -14.35
N SER A 32 -21.48 -13.62 -15.37
CA SER A 32 -20.72 -14.88 -15.21
C SER A 32 -19.28 -14.60 -15.63
N TYR A 33 -18.44 -14.24 -14.65
CA TYR A 33 -17.06 -13.93 -14.91
C TYR A 33 -16.21 -15.20 -15.06
N GLY A 34 -15.23 -15.15 -15.97
CA GLY A 34 -14.16 -16.14 -16.06
C GLY A 34 -13.11 -15.93 -14.96
N ASP A 35 -11.99 -16.64 -15.12
CA ASP A 35 -10.87 -16.55 -14.20
C ASP A 35 -10.16 -15.18 -14.26
N TRP A 36 -9.55 -14.79 -13.14
CA TRP A 36 -8.70 -13.62 -13.08
C TRP A 36 -7.41 -13.80 -13.88
N THR A 37 -7.08 -12.81 -14.67
CA THR A 37 -5.81 -12.74 -15.42
C THR A 37 -5.01 -11.55 -14.89
N ILE A 38 -3.73 -11.76 -14.58
CA ILE A 38 -2.84 -10.68 -14.17
C ILE A 38 -2.51 -9.85 -15.42
N VAL A 39 -2.83 -8.57 -15.37
CA VAL A 39 -2.53 -7.57 -16.41
C VAL A 39 -1.20 -6.88 -16.11
N LYS A 40 -0.96 -6.64 -14.81
CA LYS A 40 0.28 -6.04 -14.29
C LYS A 40 0.64 -6.71 -12.98
N GLU A 41 1.86 -7.23 -12.90
CA GLU A 41 2.38 -7.79 -11.66
C GLU A 41 2.56 -6.71 -10.59
N ALA A 42 2.25 -7.06 -9.34
CA ALA A 42 2.58 -6.23 -8.21
C ALA A 42 4.08 -6.31 -7.92
N THR A 43 4.65 -5.20 -7.49
CA THR A 43 6.03 -5.12 -6.99
C THR A 43 6.04 -4.59 -5.56
N CYS A 44 7.20 -4.53 -4.92
CA CYS A 44 7.34 -3.92 -3.60
C CYS A 44 7.21 -2.37 -3.61
N THR A 45 7.12 -1.76 -4.78
CA THR A 45 6.99 -0.30 -4.95
C THR A 45 5.73 0.12 -5.71
N ALA A 46 5.01 -0.84 -6.30
CA ALA A 46 3.82 -0.54 -7.09
C ALA A 46 2.79 -1.67 -6.99
N GLU A 47 1.53 -1.28 -6.93
CA GLU A 47 0.41 -2.21 -7.03
C GLU A 47 0.32 -2.82 -8.42
N GLY A 48 -0.12 -4.06 -8.46
CA GLY A 48 -0.48 -4.78 -9.67
C GLY A 48 -1.94 -4.54 -10.07
N LEU A 49 -2.34 -5.17 -11.16
CA LEU A 49 -3.69 -5.14 -11.69
C LEU A 49 -4.05 -6.52 -12.23
N LYS A 50 -5.20 -7.01 -11.85
CA LYS A 50 -5.82 -8.19 -12.44
C LYS A 50 -7.18 -7.84 -13.02
N GLN A 51 -7.57 -8.56 -14.06
CA GLN A 51 -8.87 -8.38 -14.71
C GLN A 51 -9.55 -9.73 -14.99
N ARG A 52 -10.87 -9.70 -15.10
CA ARG A 52 -11.67 -10.81 -15.61
C ARG A 52 -12.78 -10.29 -16.51
N THR A 53 -13.26 -11.15 -17.37
CA THR A 53 -14.28 -10.80 -18.36
C THR A 53 -15.52 -11.65 -18.17
N CYS A 54 -16.68 -11.04 -18.24
CA CYS A 54 -17.95 -11.77 -18.27
C CYS A 54 -18.05 -12.57 -19.57
N THR A 55 -18.25 -13.87 -19.46
CA THR A 55 -18.33 -14.80 -20.61
C THR A 55 -19.58 -14.61 -21.44
N VAL A 56 -20.58 -13.92 -20.89
CA VAL A 56 -21.90 -13.71 -21.55
C VAL A 56 -21.96 -12.37 -22.28
N CYS A 57 -21.53 -11.28 -21.65
CA CYS A 57 -21.69 -9.93 -22.21
C CYS A 57 -20.36 -9.23 -22.52
N GLY A 58 -19.23 -9.82 -22.17
CA GLY A 58 -17.90 -9.23 -22.42
C GLY A 58 -17.51 -8.08 -21.48
N THR A 59 -18.33 -7.74 -20.49
CA THR A 59 -17.98 -6.71 -19.50
C THR A 59 -16.73 -7.14 -18.72
N MET A 60 -15.76 -6.24 -18.62
CA MET A 60 -14.54 -6.45 -17.86
C MET A 60 -14.70 -5.91 -16.44
N GLU A 61 -14.09 -6.60 -15.49
CA GLU A 61 -13.93 -6.18 -14.10
C GLU A 61 -12.45 -6.17 -13.77
N GLU A 62 -12.01 -5.13 -13.10
CA GLU A 62 -10.61 -4.94 -12.70
C GLU A 62 -10.50 -4.87 -11.19
N GLU A 63 -9.41 -5.42 -10.66
CA GLU A 63 -9.10 -5.36 -9.24
C GLU A 63 -7.60 -5.14 -9.04
N THR A 64 -7.25 -4.26 -8.12
CA THR A 64 -5.85 -4.02 -7.76
C THR A 64 -5.28 -5.21 -6.99
N VAL A 65 -4.03 -5.55 -7.30
CA VAL A 65 -3.24 -6.52 -6.53
C VAL A 65 -2.34 -5.72 -5.59
N PRO A 66 -2.40 -5.92 -4.27
CA PRO A 66 -1.58 -5.19 -3.32
C PRO A 66 -0.09 -5.31 -3.63
N MET A 67 0.69 -4.28 -3.26
CA MET A 67 2.15 -4.33 -3.33
C MET A 67 2.67 -5.54 -2.56
N THR A 68 3.75 -6.14 -3.07
CA THR A 68 4.46 -7.20 -2.36
C THR A 68 5.33 -6.63 -1.26
N GLU A 69 5.68 -7.45 -0.28
CA GLU A 69 6.68 -7.06 0.71
C GLU A 69 8.07 -6.94 0.09
N HIS A 70 8.95 -6.15 0.74
CA HIS A 70 10.35 -6.08 0.33
C HIS A 70 11.09 -7.38 0.67
N ASP A 71 11.83 -7.92 -0.28
CA ASP A 71 12.76 -9.03 -0.06
C ASP A 71 14.14 -8.46 0.29
N TRP A 72 14.42 -8.38 1.58
CA TRP A 72 15.65 -7.80 2.08
C TRP A 72 16.82 -8.78 1.96
N GLU A 73 18.00 -8.24 1.64
CA GLU A 73 19.24 -8.98 1.75
C GLU A 73 19.51 -9.37 3.22
N SER A 74 20.27 -10.44 3.42
CA SER A 74 20.65 -10.91 4.76
C SER A 74 21.82 -10.12 5.36
N ASP A 75 22.63 -9.53 4.50
CA ASP A 75 23.89 -8.90 4.86
C ASP A 75 23.86 -7.41 4.54
N PHE A 76 24.67 -6.66 5.28
CA PHE A 76 24.88 -5.24 5.02
C PHE A 76 25.73 -5.03 3.77
N THR A 77 25.28 -4.16 2.89
CA THR A 77 26.05 -3.61 1.78
C THR A 77 26.67 -2.28 2.21
N ILE A 78 27.93 -2.03 1.85
CA ILE A 78 28.60 -0.75 2.10
C ILE A 78 28.13 0.23 1.02
N ASP A 79 27.35 1.23 1.43
CA ASP A 79 26.85 2.28 0.54
C ASP A 79 27.91 3.34 0.27
N GLN A 80 28.66 3.67 1.32
CA GLN A 80 29.79 4.61 1.25
C GLN A 80 30.94 4.11 2.08
N GLN A 81 32.11 3.98 1.46
CA GLN A 81 33.35 3.63 2.18
C GLN A 81 33.79 4.79 3.08
N PRO A 82 34.18 4.52 4.34
CA PRO A 82 34.77 5.54 5.20
C PRO A 82 36.15 5.95 4.67
N THR A 83 36.46 7.23 4.79
CA THR A 83 37.80 7.77 4.52
C THR A 83 38.52 8.08 5.83
N ALA A 84 39.73 8.68 5.75
CA ALA A 84 40.43 9.12 6.93
C ALA A 84 39.64 10.20 7.71
N THR A 85 38.88 11.04 7.04
CA THR A 85 38.22 12.21 7.63
C THR A 85 36.70 12.18 7.53
N GLU A 86 36.14 11.29 6.72
CA GLU A 86 34.70 11.20 6.47
C GLU A 86 34.17 9.82 6.87
N ASN A 87 33.03 9.82 7.50
CA ASN A 87 32.30 8.60 7.83
C ASN A 87 31.75 7.94 6.57
N GLY A 88 31.74 6.62 6.56
CA GLY A 88 31.04 5.80 5.61
C GLY A 88 29.63 5.44 6.08
N SER A 89 28.93 4.66 5.27
CA SER A 89 27.63 4.09 5.61
C SER A 89 27.46 2.69 5.04
N LYS A 90 26.61 1.92 5.70
CA LYS A 90 26.17 0.62 5.24
C LYS A 90 24.68 0.45 5.55
N SER A 91 23.98 -0.31 4.71
CA SER A 91 22.56 -0.60 4.90
C SER A 91 22.21 -2.00 4.37
N ILE A 92 20.99 -2.43 4.64
CA ILE A 92 20.42 -3.65 4.05
C ILE A 92 19.54 -3.21 2.87
N HIS A 93 19.83 -3.75 1.69
CA HIS A 93 19.13 -3.42 0.45
C HIS A 93 17.96 -4.38 0.18
N CYS A 94 16.94 -3.90 -0.51
CA CYS A 94 15.93 -4.76 -1.09
C CYS A 94 16.45 -5.33 -2.41
N LYS A 95 16.27 -6.65 -2.63
CA LYS A 95 16.72 -7.32 -3.86
C LYS A 95 15.97 -6.89 -5.12
N ASN A 96 14.78 -6.31 -4.94
CA ASN A 96 13.85 -6.05 -6.03
C ASN A 96 13.61 -4.57 -6.31
N CYS A 97 14.20 -3.65 -5.50
CA CYS A 97 14.08 -2.20 -5.68
C CYS A 97 15.22 -1.49 -4.92
N ASP A 98 15.27 -0.16 -5.03
CA ASP A 98 16.32 0.67 -4.40
C ASP A 98 16.05 1.01 -2.93
N ALA A 99 15.06 0.38 -2.30
CA ALA A 99 14.77 0.62 -0.89
C ALA A 99 15.87 0.05 0.00
N VAL A 100 16.22 0.80 1.04
CA VAL A 100 17.22 0.41 2.05
C VAL A 100 16.62 0.50 3.45
N LYS A 101 17.13 -0.32 4.36
CA LYS A 101 16.82 -0.26 5.80
C LYS A 101 18.07 -0.43 6.65
N ASP A 102 17.94 -0.19 7.96
CA ASP A 102 19.00 -0.39 8.96
C ASP A 102 20.31 0.36 8.62
N VAL A 103 20.16 1.58 8.10
CA VAL A 103 21.29 2.44 7.72
C VAL A 103 22.17 2.69 8.94
N THR A 104 23.44 2.30 8.85
CA THR A 104 24.43 2.41 9.94
C THR A 104 25.65 3.18 9.47
N VAL A 105 26.14 4.07 10.33
CA VAL A 105 27.36 4.84 10.08
C VAL A 105 28.58 3.96 10.32
N ILE A 106 29.57 4.07 9.44
CA ILE A 106 30.91 3.50 9.60
C ILE A 106 31.84 4.68 9.91
N ASN A 107 32.45 4.70 11.09
CA ASN A 107 33.31 5.82 11.48
C ASN A 107 34.52 5.99 10.56
N ALA A 108 34.97 7.26 10.40
CA ALA A 108 36.17 7.59 9.69
C ALA A 108 37.41 6.88 10.31
N THR A 109 38.39 6.54 9.47
CA THR A 109 39.52 5.68 9.85
C THR A 109 40.71 6.43 10.47
N ALA A 110 40.67 7.76 10.47
CA ALA A 110 41.83 8.57 10.97
C ALA A 110 42.02 8.54 12.48
N ASP A 111 41.09 8.01 13.26
CA ASP A 111 41.16 8.01 14.73
C ASP A 111 41.86 6.81 15.34
N SER A 112 42.42 5.91 14.52
CA SER A 112 43.06 4.68 15.05
C SER A 112 44.58 4.79 15.34
N ASN A 113 45.21 5.94 15.11
CA ASN A 113 46.67 6.06 15.27
C ASN A 113 47.15 7.08 16.32
N ASN A 114 46.31 7.44 17.29
CA ASN A 114 46.79 8.22 18.42
C ASN A 114 46.51 7.52 19.76
N MET A 115 46.92 6.26 19.87
CA MET A 115 47.21 5.63 21.16
C MET A 115 48.70 5.47 21.26
N ASP A 116 49.40 6.54 21.56
CA ASP A 116 50.70 6.40 22.24
C ASP A 116 50.89 7.49 23.29
N GLN A 117 50.97 6.97 24.46
CA GLN A 117 51.77 7.39 25.61
C GLN A 117 51.37 8.62 26.45
N ASN A 118 50.97 8.23 27.64
CA ASN A 118 51.43 8.87 28.87
C ASN A 118 50.71 10.13 29.32
N ASN A 119 49.60 9.94 30.04
CA ASN A 119 49.48 10.71 31.26
C ASN A 119 48.61 10.00 32.30
N THR A 120 49.23 9.50 33.34
CA THR A 120 48.64 9.21 34.63
C THR A 120 48.04 10.47 35.21
N VAL A 121 46.74 10.60 35.17
CA VAL A 121 45.99 11.55 36.00
C VAL A 121 44.84 10.82 36.68
N SER A 122 44.94 10.87 37.97
CA SER A 122 44.04 10.47 39.04
C SER A 122 42.56 10.60 38.74
N PRO A 123 41.70 9.73 39.30
CA PRO A 123 40.27 9.80 39.10
C PRO A 123 39.68 11.02 39.85
N GLN A 124 39.13 11.95 39.10
CA GLN A 124 38.26 12.98 39.68
C GLN A 124 36.81 12.54 39.53
N THR A 125 36.23 12.31 40.68
CA THR A 125 34.83 12.05 40.90
C THR A 125 33.97 13.20 40.42
N GLY A 126 32.85 12.84 39.71
CA GLY A 126 31.60 13.60 39.74
C GLY A 126 31.37 14.51 38.55
N ASP A 127 30.56 14.15 37.63
CA ASP A 127 29.21 14.71 37.47
C ASP A 127 28.45 13.98 36.35
N ASN A 128 27.31 13.40 36.74
CA ASN A 128 26.37 12.82 35.80
C ASN A 128 25.53 13.92 35.19
N THR A 129 25.98 14.54 34.12
CA THR A 129 25.11 15.35 33.28
C THR A 129 24.86 14.58 31.99
N GLN A 130 23.80 13.80 32.01
CA GLN A 130 23.23 13.24 30.77
C GLN A 130 22.72 14.42 29.91
N LEU A 131 23.52 14.78 28.94
CA LEU A 131 23.12 15.72 27.91
C LEU A 131 22.17 14.99 26.95
N TYR A 132 20.86 15.05 27.24
CA TYR A 132 19.85 14.64 26.28
C TYR A 132 19.86 15.64 25.11
N ILE A 133 20.52 15.28 24.03
CA ILE A 133 20.34 15.99 22.76
C ILE A 133 18.98 15.58 22.23
N TYR A 134 17.95 16.38 22.53
CA TYR A 134 16.68 16.31 21.82
C TYR A 134 16.92 16.80 20.40
N ILE A 135 17.06 15.88 19.46
CA ILE A 135 16.86 16.17 18.05
C ILE A 135 15.36 16.42 17.91
N ALA A 136 14.99 17.68 17.88
CA ALA A 136 13.62 18.09 17.56
C ALA A 136 13.34 17.75 16.11
N ILE A 137 12.86 16.52 15.87
CA ILE A 137 12.20 16.18 14.63
C ILE A 137 10.84 16.91 14.71
N GLY A 138 10.75 18.01 13.97
CA GLY A 138 9.51 18.75 13.82
C GLY A 138 8.46 17.87 13.15
N VAL A 139 7.66 17.20 13.97
CA VAL A 139 6.42 16.58 13.51
C VAL A 139 5.42 17.71 13.30
N PHE A 140 5.23 18.10 12.05
CA PHE A 140 4.07 18.90 11.68
C PHE A 140 2.82 18.05 11.87
N VAL A 141 2.18 18.19 13.02
CA VAL A 141 0.83 17.70 13.22
C VAL A 141 -0.09 18.63 12.46
N SER A 142 -0.43 18.27 11.23
CA SER A 142 -1.53 18.89 10.51
C SER A 142 -2.84 18.52 11.24
N ALA A 143 -3.51 19.52 11.75
CA ALA A 143 -4.79 19.40 12.42
C ALA A 143 -5.79 18.64 11.54
N ALA A 144 -6.18 17.45 12.00
CA ALA A 144 -7.26 16.70 11.41
C ALA A 144 -8.56 17.48 11.57
N CYS A 145 -9.12 17.91 10.45
CA CYS A 145 -10.46 18.42 10.35
C CYS A 145 -11.44 17.28 10.70
N ALA A 146 -12.05 17.35 11.87
CA ALA A 146 -13.10 16.42 12.28
C ALA A 146 -14.34 16.70 11.42
N ALA A 147 -14.53 15.91 10.38
CA ALA A 147 -15.79 15.88 9.64
C ALA A 147 -16.80 15.08 10.46
N THR A 148 -17.67 15.80 11.18
CA THR A 148 -18.86 15.23 11.81
C THR A 148 -19.83 14.76 10.74
N ILE A 149 -19.92 13.45 10.53
CA ILE A 149 -20.94 12.86 9.68
C ILE A 149 -22.26 12.85 10.47
N ALA A 150 -23.14 13.79 10.14
CA ALA A 150 -24.50 13.81 10.64
C ALA A 150 -25.31 12.74 9.89
N PHE A 151 -25.64 11.65 10.56
CA PHE A 151 -26.62 10.66 10.06
C PHE A 151 -28.02 11.27 10.08
N LYS A 152 -28.50 11.69 8.91
CA LYS A 152 -29.89 12.09 8.74
C LYS A 152 -30.76 10.83 8.60
N LYS A 153 -31.45 10.51 9.68
CA LYS A 153 -32.44 9.40 9.72
C LYS A 153 -33.63 9.80 8.83
N ILE A 154 -33.73 9.18 7.64
CA ILE A 154 -34.90 9.34 6.79
C ILE A 154 -36.00 8.46 7.38
N LYS A 155 -37.02 9.11 7.89
CA LYS A 155 -38.23 8.46 8.35
C LYS A 155 -39.06 8.06 7.12
N ALA A 156 -39.28 6.76 6.94
CA ALA A 156 -40.25 6.28 5.98
C ALA A 156 -41.64 6.67 6.49
N ASN A 157 -42.37 7.41 5.68
CA ASN A 157 -43.82 7.61 5.85
C ASN A 157 -44.51 6.91 4.69
N HIS A 158 -45.36 5.98 5.08
CA HIS A 158 -46.51 5.38 4.40
C HIS A 158 -46.41 5.19 2.88
#